data_281174251cfda26661c00442622f324d
#
_entry.id   281174251cfda26661c00442622f324d
#
_cell.length_a   1.000
_cell.length_b   1.000
_cell.length_c   1.000
_cell.angle_alpha   90.00
_cell.angle_beta   90.00
_cell.angle_gamma   90.00
#
_symmetry.space_group_name_H-M   'P 1'
#
loop_
_entity.id
_entity.type
_entity.pdbx_description
1 polymer ?
#
loop_
_entity_poly.entity_id
_entity_poly.type
_entity_poly.pdbx_seq_one_letter_code
_entity_poly.pdbx_strand_id
1 'polypeptide(L)'
;MASTFFFLVLFLLTKNVPLSVTLGVALGVAQIGLQFARGNRIETMEWLSLFVVVASGAATLLTNDPRFVMIKPSVLYAIVGVVMLKPGWMNRYLPPAAKELVPDVATIFGFVWAGLMFATAALNIVVALNFSVAAWSAVMAVFAIGSKLALFLVGYAVMRAIAVRRRRARIASGLATAG
;
A
#
# COMPACT_ATOMS: atom_id res chain seq x y z
N MET A 1 -8.07 -10.45 -10.49
CA MET A 1 -9.20 -9.51 -10.66
C MET A 1 -10.58 -10.19 -10.68
N ALA A 2 -10.71 -11.41 -11.17
CA ALA A 2 -11.99 -12.15 -11.17
C ALA A 2 -12.55 -12.41 -9.76
N SER A 3 -11.70 -12.73 -8.77
CA SER A 3 -12.11 -13.03 -7.39
C SER A 3 -12.73 -11.83 -6.66
N THR A 4 -12.21 -10.63 -6.90
CA THR A 4 -12.74 -9.40 -6.27
C THR A 4 -14.11 -9.04 -6.83
N PHE A 5 -14.29 -9.22 -8.14
CA PHE A 5 -15.58 -8.99 -8.79
C PHE A 5 -16.62 -10.02 -8.34
N PHE A 6 -16.22 -11.28 -8.19
CA PHE A 6 -17.09 -12.36 -7.72
C PHE A 6 -17.51 -12.14 -6.25
N PHE A 7 -16.58 -11.68 -5.40
CA PHE A 7 -16.89 -11.30 -4.03
C PHE A 7 -17.92 -10.16 -3.97
N LEU A 8 -17.75 -9.12 -4.80
CA LEU A 8 -18.68 -8.01 -4.86
C LEU A 8 -20.07 -8.45 -5.27
N VAL A 9 -20.16 -9.31 -6.30
CA VAL A 9 -21.44 -9.86 -6.79
C VAL A 9 -22.11 -10.72 -5.71
N LEU A 10 -21.36 -11.61 -5.04
CA LEU A 10 -21.87 -12.43 -3.94
C LEU A 10 -22.34 -11.59 -2.76
N PHE A 11 -21.60 -10.54 -2.40
CA PHE A 11 -21.98 -9.64 -1.32
C PHE A 11 -23.26 -8.87 -1.63
N LEU A 12 -23.42 -8.40 -2.87
CA LEU A 12 -24.62 -7.69 -3.30
C LEU A 12 -25.86 -8.61 -3.34
N LEU A 13 -25.67 -9.90 -3.65
CA LEU A 13 -26.76 -10.89 -3.73
C LEU A 13 -27.15 -11.43 -2.36
N THR A 14 -26.21 -11.70 -1.47
CA THR A 14 -26.48 -12.39 -0.20
C THR A 14 -26.68 -11.46 0.97
N LYS A 15 -26.17 -10.23 0.91
CA LYS A 15 -26.12 -9.24 2.02
C LYS A 15 -25.60 -9.83 3.35
N ASN A 16 -24.97 -11.00 3.27
CA ASN A 16 -24.46 -11.75 4.41
C ASN A 16 -22.93 -11.73 4.40
N VAL A 17 -22.33 -10.87 5.24
CA VAL A 17 -20.88 -10.66 5.28
C VAL A 17 -20.11 -11.95 5.61
N PRO A 18 -20.47 -12.75 6.65
CA PRO A 18 -19.79 -14.00 6.94
C PRO A 18 -19.78 -14.99 5.78
N LEU A 19 -20.91 -15.17 5.11
CA LEU A 19 -21.06 -16.09 3.97
C LEU A 19 -20.19 -15.64 2.78
N SER A 20 -20.20 -14.35 2.47
CA SER A 20 -19.41 -13.75 1.38
C SER A 20 -17.90 -13.86 1.64
N VAL A 21 -17.47 -13.68 2.90
CA VAL A 21 -16.07 -13.85 3.31
C VAL A 21 -15.66 -15.32 3.19
N THR A 22 -16.46 -16.25 3.70
CA THR A 22 -16.14 -17.69 3.65
C THR A 22 -16.04 -18.20 2.21
N LEU A 23 -16.97 -17.81 1.34
CA LEU A 23 -16.93 -18.15 -0.08
C LEU A 23 -15.77 -17.50 -0.81
N GLY A 24 -15.44 -16.25 -0.50
CA GLY A 24 -14.29 -15.55 -1.07
C GLY A 24 -12.97 -16.21 -0.70
N VAL A 25 -12.81 -16.61 0.57
CA VAL A 25 -11.63 -17.37 1.05
C VAL A 25 -11.56 -18.74 0.39
N ALA A 26 -12.68 -19.48 0.32
CA ALA A 26 -12.72 -20.79 -0.31
C ALA A 26 -12.34 -20.74 -1.79
N LEU A 27 -12.81 -19.74 -2.52
CA LEU A 27 -12.43 -19.51 -3.93
C LEU A 27 -10.96 -19.14 -4.09
N GLY A 28 -10.42 -18.29 -3.23
CA GLY A 28 -9.00 -17.94 -3.24
C GLY A 28 -8.10 -19.16 -3.01
N VAL A 29 -8.45 -19.99 -2.03
CA VAL A 29 -7.73 -21.25 -1.75
C VAL A 29 -7.87 -22.23 -2.91
N ALA A 30 -9.06 -22.38 -3.49
CA ALA A 30 -9.29 -23.27 -4.63
C ALA A 30 -8.50 -22.81 -5.87
N GLN A 31 -8.42 -21.52 -6.10
CA GLN A 31 -7.69 -20.93 -7.23
C GLN A 31 -6.19 -21.22 -7.15
N ILE A 32 -5.60 -21.07 -5.96
CA ILE A 32 -4.18 -21.39 -5.73
C ILE A 32 -3.94 -22.90 -5.75
N GLY A 33 -4.86 -23.70 -5.20
CA GLY A 33 -4.81 -25.15 -5.29
C GLY A 33 -4.81 -25.65 -6.74
N LEU A 34 -5.63 -25.05 -7.61
CA LEU A 34 -5.68 -25.37 -9.03
C LEU A 34 -4.39 -24.92 -9.78
N GLN A 35 -3.81 -23.78 -9.43
CA GLN A 35 -2.54 -23.33 -10.00
C GLN A 35 -1.39 -24.28 -9.59
N PHE A 36 -1.37 -24.68 -8.34
CA PHE A 36 -0.40 -25.66 -7.84
C PHE A 36 -0.53 -27.02 -8.55
N ALA A 37 -1.76 -27.52 -8.72
CA ALA A 37 -2.04 -28.77 -9.43
C ALA A 37 -1.65 -28.71 -10.92
N ARG A 38 -1.65 -27.52 -11.52
CA ARG A 38 -1.21 -27.30 -12.92
C ARG A 38 0.29 -27.08 -13.07
N GLY A 39 1.06 -27.18 -11.98
CA GLY A 39 2.52 -27.00 -12.00
C GLY A 39 3.00 -25.56 -12.31
N ASN A 40 2.10 -24.57 -12.22
CA ASN A 40 2.48 -23.18 -12.42
C ASN A 40 3.24 -22.67 -11.18
N ARG A 41 4.28 -21.87 -11.43
CA ARG A 41 5.00 -21.19 -10.34
C ARG A 41 4.11 -20.10 -9.76
N ILE A 42 3.72 -20.27 -8.51
CA ILE A 42 2.94 -19.27 -7.77
C ILE A 42 3.88 -18.11 -7.42
N GLU A 43 3.54 -16.90 -7.85
CA GLU A 43 4.33 -15.71 -7.52
C GLU A 43 4.20 -15.37 -6.03
N THR A 44 5.27 -14.80 -5.48
CA THR A 44 5.32 -14.36 -4.05
C THR A 44 4.16 -13.42 -3.71
N MET A 45 3.70 -12.61 -4.66
CA MET A 45 2.56 -11.70 -4.48
C MET A 45 1.22 -12.45 -4.35
N GLU A 46 1.06 -13.58 -5.02
CA GLU A 46 -0.15 -14.41 -4.92
C GLU A 46 -0.22 -15.11 -3.54
N TRP A 47 0.92 -15.61 -3.04
CA TRP A 47 1.04 -16.15 -1.69
C TRP A 47 0.73 -15.10 -0.62
N LEU A 48 1.28 -13.89 -0.77
CA LEU A 48 1.01 -12.79 0.15
C LEU A 48 -0.48 -12.41 0.14
N SER A 49 -1.09 -12.34 -1.04
CA SER A 49 -2.52 -12.04 -1.22
C SER A 49 -3.39 -13.11 -0.54
N LEU A 50 -3.07 -14.40 -0.73
CA LEU A 50 -3.78 -15.49 -0.08
C LEU A 50 -3.65 -15.41 1.44
N PHE A 51 -2.44 -15.22 1.95
CA PHE A 51 -2.19 -15.09 3.38
C PHE A 51 -3.01 -13.95 4.00
N VAL A 52 -3.02 -12.79 3.36
CA VAL A 52 -3.81 -11.63 3.81
C VAL A 52 -5.31 -11.93 3.80
N VAL A 53 -5.82 -12.59 2.76
CA VAL A 53 -7.25 -12.95 2.65
C VAL A 53 -7.63 -13.99 3.71
N VAL A 54 -6.85 -15.05 3.86
CA VAL A 54 -7.11 -16.11 4.85
C VAL A 54 -7.01 -15.59 6.27
N ALA A 55 -5.94 -14.85 6.60
CA ALA A 55 -5.74 -14.24 7.92
C ALA A 55 -6.86 -13.23 8.25
N SER A 56 -7.26 -12.40 7.28
CA SER A 56 -8.36 -11.45 7.45
C SER A 56 -9.71 -12.15 7.62
N GLY A 57 -9.96 -13.20 6.85
CA GLY A 57 -11.18 -14.01 6.94
C GLY A 57 -11.29 -14.73 8.28
N ALA A 58 -10.24 -15.44 8.68
CA ALA A 58 -10.18 -16.13 9.96
C ALA A 58 -10.37 -15.18 11.14
N ALA A 59 -9.68 -14.05 11.11
CA ALA A 59 -9.81 -13.02 12.13
C ALA A 59 -11.22 -12.40 12.19
N THR A 60 -11.92 -12.29 11.06
CA THR A 60 -13.31 -11.79 11.01
C THR A 60 -14.29 -12.81 11.62
N LEU A 61 -14.03 -14.10 11.42
CA LEU A 61 -14.89 -15.16 11.96
C LEU A 61 -14.67 -15.40 13.46
N LEU A 62 -13.46 -15.14 13.95
CA LEU A 62 -13.09 -15.37 15.36
C LEU A 62 -13.44 -14.20 16.28
N THR A 63 -13.70 -13.02 15.73
CA THR A 63 -13.86 -11.80 16.55
C THR A 63 -15.14 -11.06 16.15
N ASN A 64 -16.15 -11.10 17.01
CA ASN A 64 -17.38 -10.31 16.86
C ASN A 64 -17.19 -8.83 17.28
N ASP A 65 -15.95 -8.39 17.51
CA ASP A 65 -15.66 -7.02 17.93
C ASP A 65 -15.41 -6.11 16.72
N PRO A 66 -16.22 -5.06 16.50
CA PRO A 66 -16.03 -4.11 15.40
C PRO A 66 -14.65 -3.40 15.45
N ARG A 67 -14.04 -3.27 16.62
CA ARG A 67 -12.71 -2.68 16.79
C ARG A 67 -11.62 -3.48 16.07
N PHE A 68 -11.77 -4.78 16.04
CA PHE A 68 -10.85 -5.65 15.33
C PHE A 68 -10.81 -5.34 13.83
N VAL A 69 -11.98 -5.11 13.22
CA VAL A 69 -12.09 -4.72 11.80
C VAL A 69 -11.39 -3.38 11.55
N MET A 70 -11.49 -2.44 12.51
CA MET A 70 -10.85 -1.12 12.41
C MET A 70 -9.32 -1.19 12.51
N ILE A 71 -8.76 -2.16 13.22
CA ILE A 71 -7.30 -2.33 13.39
C ILE A 71 -6.64 -2.98 12.17
N LYS A 72 -7.36 -3.77 11.38
CA LYS A 72 -6.81 -4.47 10.20
C LYS A 72 -5.99 -3.58 9.26
N PRO A 73 -6.42 -2.37 8.89
CA PRO A 73 -5.63 -1.50 8.04
C PRO A 73 -4.25 -1.17 8.59
N SER A 74 -4.06 -1.14 9.92
CA SER A 74 -2.77 -0.88 10.54
C SER A 74 -1.73 -1.92 10.18
N VAL A 75 -2.13 -3.19 10.13
CA VAL A 75 -1.23 -4.29 9.74
C VAL A 75 -0.76 -4.10 8.29
N LEU A 76 -1.67 -3.75 7.39
CA LEU A 76 -1.33 -3.46 5.99
C LEU A 76 -0.38 -2.26 5.87
N TYR A 77 -0.66 -1.16 6.57
CA TYR A 77 0.22 0.00 6.58
C TYR A 77 1.60 -0.33 7.15
N ALA A 78 1.68 -1.13 8.21
CA ALA A 78 2.96 -1.56 8.78
C ALA A 78 3.75 -2.44 7.80
N ILE A 79 3.11 -3.42 7.15
CA ILE A 79 3.76 -4.27 6.14
C ILE A 79 4.28 -3.42 4.98
N VAL A 80 3.46 -2.52 4.44
CA VAL A 80 3.88 -1.62 3.36
C VAL A 80 5.02 -0.73 3.82
N GLY A 81 4.97 -0.20 5.06
CA GLY A 81 6.04 0.57 5.65
C GLY A 81 7.36 -0.20 5.69
N VAL A 82 7.33 -1.47 6.13
CA VAL A 82 8.52 -2.34 6.15
C VAL A 82 9.09 -2.55 4.74
N VAL A 83 8.25 -2.83 3.76
CA VAL A 83 8.68 -3.00 2.35
C VAL A 83 9.32 -1.71 1.81
N MET A 84 8.77 -0.55 2.19
CA MET A 84 9.30 0.76 1.80
C MET A 84 10.60 1.15 2.49
N LEU A 85 11.04 0.44 3.53
CA LEU A 85 12.37 0.64 4.13
C LEU A 85 13.52 0.19 3.22
N LYS A 86 13.24 -0.56 2.15
CA LYS A 86 14.27 -0.94 1.16
C LYS A 86 14.85 0.31 0.51
N PRO A 87 16.17 0.58 0.65
CA PRO A 87 16.77 1.79 0.07
C PRO A 87 16.59 1.82 -1.44
N GLY A 88 16.27 2.99 -1.97
CA GLY A 88 16.16 3.20 -3.43
C GLY A 88 14.93 2.58 -4.09
N TRP A 89 13.95 2.05 -3.34
CA TRP A 89 12.73 1.53 -3.94
C TRP A 89 12.00 2.57 -4.79
N MET A 90 12.03 3.85 -4.36
CA MET A 90 11.38 4.96 -5.07
C MET A 90 12.10 5.31 -6.37
N ASN A 91 13.42 5.06 -6.49
CA ASN A 91 14.19 5.34 -7.71
C ASN A 91 13.66 4.56 -8.91
N ARG A 92 13.00 3.41 -8.68
CA ARG A 92 12.38 2.60 -9.75
C ARG A 92 11.25 3.36 -10.47
N TYR A 93 10.58 4.25 -9.77
CA TYR A 93 9.42 5.00 -10.29
C TYR A 93 9.79 6.38 -10.86
N LEU A 94 11.05 6.78 -10.77
CA LEU A 94 11.51 8.03 -11.36
C LEU A 94 11.63 7.90 -12.88
N PRO A 95 11.29 8.97 -13.63
CA PRO A 95 11.63 9.08 -15.05
C PRO A 95 13.14 8.96 -15.24
N PRO A 96 13.63 8.46 -16.41
CA PRO A 96 15.06 8.27 -16.68
C PRO A 96 15.89 9.51 -16.40
N ALA A 97 15.46 10.68 -16.87
CA ALA A 97 16.14 11.96 -16.66
C ALA A 97 16.24 12.38 -15.17
N ALA A 98 15.29 11.99 -14.34
CA ALA A 98 15.31 12.29 -12.91
C ALA A 98 16.18 11.29 -12.13
N LYS A 99 16.30 10.04 -12.59
CA LYS A 99 17.17 9.02 -11.96
C LYS A 99 18.63 9.46 -11.90
N GLU A 100 19.11 10.19 -12.88
CA GLU A 100 20.47 10.69 -12.92
C GLU A 100 20.69 11.97 -12.08
N LEU A 101 19.61 12.70 -11.84
CA LEU A 101 19.69 14.01 -11.19
C LEU A 101 19.40 13.98 -9.69
N VAL A 102 18.49 13.12 -9.24
CA VAL A 102 17.97 13.17 -7.86
C VAL A 102 17.78 11.80 -7.20
N PRO A 103 18.68 10.80 -7.40
CA PRO A 103 18.51 9.47 -6.83
C PRO A 103 18.63 9.47 -5.30
N ASP A 104 19.46 10.34 -4.76
CA ASP A 104 19.65 10.58 -3.32
C ASP A 104 18.39 11.16 -2.68
N VAL A 105 17.82 12.18 -3.30
CA VAL A 105 16.59 12.82 -2.83
C VAL A 105 15.41 11.83 -2.86
N ALA A 106 15.28 11.06 -3.91
CA ALA A 106 14.24 10.03 -4.01
C ALA A 106 14.42 8.94 -2.95
N THR A 107 15.64 8.56 -2.61
CA THR A 107 15.90 7.61 -1.53
C THR A 107 15.45 8.15 -0.18
N ILE A 108 15.74 9.43 0.13
CA ILE A 108 15.26 10.11 1.34
C ILE A 108 13.74 10.14 1.38
N PHE A 109 13.09 10.55 0.29
CA PHE A 109 11.63 10.53 0.20
C PHE A 109 11.03 9.13 0.34
N GLY A 110 11.75 8.09 -0.12
CA GLY A 110 11.37 6.70 0.12
C GLY A 110 11.25 6.37 1.61
N PHE A 111 12.18 6.81 2.43
CA PHE A 111 12.11 6.65 3.89
C PHE A 111 11.02 7.51 4.53
N VAL A 112 10.80 8.73 4.01
CA VAL A 112 9.69 9.59 4.49
C VAL A 112 8.34 8.90 4.22
N TRP A 113 8.17 8.26 3.05
CA TRP A 113 6.99 7.45 2.77
C TRP A 113 6.83 6.27 3.72
N ALA A 114 7.91 5.53 4.01
CA ALA A 114 7.88 4.47 5.01
C ALA A 114 7.44 4.99 6.38
N GLY A 115 8.01 6.11 6.82
CA GLY A 115 7.61 6.79 8.06
C GLY A 115 6.14 7.19 8.08
N LEU A 116 5.60 7.71 6.97
CA LEU A 116 4.17 8.03 6.84
C LEU A 116 3.31 6.77 6.96
N MET A 117 3.73 5.62 6.41
CA MET A 117 2.99 4.37 6.57
C MET A 117 2.94 3.92 8.03
N PHE A 118 4.07 3.96 8.75
CA PHE A 118 4.08 3.63 10.18
C PHE A 118 3.27 4.62 11.02
N ALA A 119 3.37 5.92 10.74
CA ALA A 119 2.54 6.93 11.40
C ALA A 119 1.05 6.71 11.15
N THR A 120 0.68 6.33 9.92
CA THR A 120 -0.72 6.00 9.58
C THR A 120 -1.18 4.74 10.32
N ALA A 121 -0.34 3.71 10.43
CA ALA A 121 -0.64 2.50 11.19
C ALA A 121 -0.87 2.81 12.68
N ALA A 122 0.01 3.58 13.29
CA ALA A 122 -0.09 3.98 14.69
C ALA A 122 -1.35 4.83 14.94
N LEU A 123 -1.59 5.84 14.09
CA LEU A 123 -2.78 6.68 14.18
C LEU A 123 -4.07 5.84 14.05
N ASN A 124 -4.09 4.91 13.11
CA ASN A 124 -5.24 4.03 12.92
C ASN A 124 -5.54 3.20 14.18
N ILE A 125 -4.51 2.66 14.84
CA ILE A 125 -4.68 1.91 16.10
C ILE A 125 -5.26 2.85 17.19
N VAL A 126 -4.67 4.02 17.36
CA VAL A 126 -5.14 4.99 18.37
C VAL A 126 -6.60 5.37 18.13
N VAL A 127 -6.97 5.69 16.89
CA VAL A 127 -8.33 6.07 16.56
C VAL A 127 -9.29 4.89 16.68
N ALA A 128 -8.90 3.68 16.29
CA ALA A 128 -9.71 2.48 16.42
C ALA A 128 -10.02 2.10 17.87
N LEU A 129 -9.10 2.34 18.78
CA LEU A 129 -9.26 2.01 20.20
C LEU A 129 -10.05 3.05 20.98
N ASN A 130 -9.99 4.34 20.59
CA ASN A 130 -10.52 5.44 21.39
C ASN A 130 -11.79 6.08 20.80
N PHE A 131 -12.15 5.81 19.56
CA PHE A 131 -13.26 6.47 18.90
C PHE A 131 -14.32 5.49 18.37
N SER A 132 -15.50 6.01 18.04
CA SER A 132 -16.56 5.24 17.40
C SER A 132 -16.21 4.88 15.95
N VAL A 133 -16.87 3.86 15.40
CA VAL A 133 -16.69 3.43 13.99
C VAL A 133 -16.92 4.59 13.01
N ALA A 134 -17.92 5.42 13.26
CA ALA A 134 -18.23 6.58 12.42
C ALA A 134 -17.11 7.63 12.46
N ALA A 135 -16.61 7.98 13.64
CA ALA A 135 -15.51 8.91 13.80
C ALA A 135 -14.20 8.35 13.21
N TRP A 136 -13.91 7.07 13.45
CA TRP A 136 -12.76 6.38 12.87
C TRP A 136 -12.80 6.44 11.34
N SER A 137 -13.91 6.09 10.71
CA SER A 137 -14.01 6.08 9.25
C SER A 137 -13.80 7.47 8.64
N ALA A 138 -14.37 8.52 9.26
CA ALA A 138 -14.21 9.90 8.81
C ALA A 138 -12.74 10.38 8.94
N VAL A 139 -12.13 10.19 10.12
CA VAL A 139 -10.75 10.60 10.38
C VAL A 139 -9.78 9.88 9.46
N MET A 140 -9.92 8.54 9.36
CA MET A 140 -8.99 7.75 8.56
C MET A 140 -9.16 7.99 7.07
N ALA A 141 -10.37 8.23 6.55
CA ALA A 141 -10.58 8.57 5.14
C ALA A 141 -9.87 9.88 4.78
N VAL A 142 -10.07 10.94 5.57
CA VAL A 142 -9.44 12.24 5.34
C VAL A 142 -7.93 12.17 5.50
N PHE A 143 -7.45 11.58 6.60
CA PHE A 143 -6.01 11.50 6.88
C PHE A 143 -5.28 10.61 5.88
N ALA A 144 -5.82 9.43 5.57
CA ALA A 144 -5.14 8.48 4.69
C ALA A 144 -4.99 9.01 3.26
N ILE A 145 -5.96 9.74 2.75
CA ILE A 145 -5.87 10.35 1.41
C ILE A 145 -5.08 11.65 1.47
N GLY A 146 -5.43 12.54 2.40
CA GLY A 146 -4.85 13.88 2.50
C GLY A 146 -3.35 13.85 2.76
N SER A 147 -2.88 13.03 3.70
CA SER A 147 -1.46 12.92 4.03
C SER A 147 -0.62 12.38 2.87
N LYS A 148 -1.13 11.38 2.15
CA LYS A 148 -0.43 10.81 0.99
C LYS A 148 -0.39 11.78 -0.18
N LEU A 149 -1.50 12.46 -0.45
CA LEU A 149 -1.54 13.49 -1.49
C LEU A 149 -0.60 14.66 -1.17
N ALA A 150 -0.61 15.14 0.07
CA ALA A 150 0.29 16.20 0.52
C ALA A 150 1.76 15.78 0.37
N LEU A 151 2.14 14.59 0.86
CA LEU A 151 3.49 14.10 0.74
C LEU A 151 3.91 13.90 -0.73
N PHE A 152 3.00 13.42 -1.57
CA PHE A 152 3.25 13.27 -3.01
C PHE A 152 3.54 14.62 -3.65
N LEU A 153 2.71 15.64 -3.42
CA LEU A 153 2.85 16.97 -3.99
C LEU A 153 4.14 17.66 -3.51
N VAL A 154 4.42 17.59 -2.20
CA VAL A 154 5.66 18.12 -1.63
C VAL A 154 6.88 17.40 -2.20
N GLY A 155 6.86 16.08 -2.24
CA GLY A 155 7.95 15.28 -2.80
C GLY A 155 8.21 15.59 -4.27
N TYR A 156 7.15 15.69 -5.06
CA TYR A 156 7.25 16.07 -6.47
C TYR A 156 7.84 17.47 -6.63
N ALA A 157 7.35 18.47 -5.89
CA ALA A 157 7.84 19.84 -5.97
C ALA A 157 9.32 19.94 -5.59
N VAL A 158 9.72 19.30 -4.49
CA VAL A 158 11.12 19.28 -4.01
C VAL A 158 12.04 18.59 -5.00
N MET A 159 11.69 17.38 -5.46
CA MET A 159 12.49 16.64 -6.44
C MET A 159 12.63 17.42 -7.75
N ARG A 160 11.54 18.02 -8.24
CA ARG A 160 11.58 18.86 -9.44
C ARG A 160 12.49 20.08 -9.27
N ALA A 161 12.37 20.79 -8.15
CA ALA A 161 13.19 21.98 -7.89
C ALA A 161 14.69 21.63 -7.84
N ILE A 162 15.05 20.54 -7.15
CA ILE A 162 16.44 20.08 -7.06
C ILE A 162 16.94 19.59 -8.42
N ALA A 163 16.14 18.84 -9.18
CA ALA A 163 16.50 18.37 -10.51
C ALA A 163 16.79 19.52 -11.46
N VAL A 164 15.94 20.55 -11.48
CA VAL A 164 16.17 21.77 -12.31
C VAL A 164 17.45 22.48 -11.91
N ARG A 165 17.70 22.65 -10.60
CA ARG A 165 18.96 23.28 -10.12
C ARG A 165 20.19 22.49 -10.54
N ARG A 166 20.19 21.16 -10.35
CA ARG A 166 21.32 20.29 -10.71
C ARG A 166 21.54 20.25 -12.23
N ARG A 167 20.47 20.23 -13.02
CA ARG A 167 20.55 20.29 -14.49
C ARG A 167 21.19 21.63 -14.94
N ARG A 168 20.76 22.76 -14.39
CA ARG A 168 21.35 24.06 -14.71
C ARG A 168 22.83 24.14 -14.35
N ALA A 169 23.21 23.60 -13.19
CA ALA A 169 24.61 23.55 -12.77
C ALA A 169 25.47 22.69 -13.73
N ARG A 170 24.96 21.54 -14.18
CA ARG A 170 25.66 20.68 -15.18
C ARG A 170 25.85 21.39 -16.52
N ILE A 171 24.84 22.12 -16.99
CA ILE A 171 24.94 22.89 -18.24
C ILE A 171 25.98 24.00 -18.09
N ALA A 172 25.97 24.74 -16.98
CA ALA A 172 26.93 25.81 -16.70
C ALA A 172 28.38 25.30 -16.57
N SER A 173 28.58 24.07 -16.10
CA SER A 173 29.92 23.44 -16.00
C SER A 173 30.39 22.77 -17.28
N GLY A 174 29.68 22.86 -18.40
CA GLY A 174 30.06 22.26 -19.69
C GLY A 174 29.99 20.75 -19.78
N LEU A 175 29.48 20.07 -18.74
CA LEU A 175 29.37 18.59 -18.69
C LEU A 175 28.16 18.03 -19.49
N ALA A 176 27.33 18.88 -20.04
CA ALA A 176 26.09 18.47 -20.73
C ALA A 176 26.26 18.30 -22.27
N THR A 177 27.44 18.52 -22.82
CA THR A 177 27.69 18.44 -24.27
C THR A 177 28.36 17.12 -24.73
N ALA A 178 28.52 16.14 -23.84
CA ALA A 178 29.20 14.90 -24.12
C ALA A 178 28.33 13.63 -23.92
N GLY A 179 26.99 13.76 -24.08
CA GLY A 179 26.08 12.61 -23.97
C GLY A 179 25.04 12.59 -25.07
#